data_c4e7a653cf94524ae656d5e277939596
#
_entry.id   c4e7a653cf94524ae656d5e277939596
#
_cell.length_a   1.000
_cell.length_b   1.000
_cell.length_c   1.000
_cell.angle_alpha   90.00
_cell.angle_beta   90.00
_cell.angle_gamma   90.00
#
_symmetry.space_group_name_H-M   'P 1'
#
loop_
_entity.id
_entity.type
_entity.pdbx_description
1 polymer ?
#
loop_
_entity_poly.entity_id
_entity_poly.type
_entity_poly.pdbx_seq_one_letter_code
_entity_poly.pdbx_strand_id
1 'polypeptide(L)'
;EFEKLVKPGKIRVMEGYVFRRAKPAIVGVEILAGRIKPKCVLVRAEDGKDVGEIQQIQEKGEALSEAQQGMQVAISLDKPMVGRHIFEKDTLYVKVPEPHAKVLLTTFMDRLTMEEQEALNEYVGLMRKKAPFWAA
;
A
#
# COMPACT_ATOMS: atom_id res chain seq x y z
N GLU A 1 19.20 -3.63 10.06
CA GLU A 1 17.91 -4.04 10.59
C GLU A 1 16.74 -3.26 9.98
N PHE A 2 16.90 -1.93 9.85
CA PHE A 2 15.89 -1.09 9.20
C PHE A 2 15.55 -1.60 7.79
N GLU A 3 16.54 -2.06 7.04
CA GLU A 3 16.35 -2.54 5.67
C GLU A 3 15.48 -3.78 5.58
N LYS A 4 15.41 -4.55 6.65
CA LYS A 4 14.61 -5.79 6.68
C LYS A 4 13.15 -5.55 7.02
N LEU A 5 12.80 -4.35 7.47
CA LEU A 5 11.44 -4.03 7.85
C LEU A 5 10.61 -3.70 6.61
N VAL A 6 9.33 -4.02 6.66
CA VAL A 6 8.38 -3.54 5.67
C VAL A 6 8.14 -2.07 5.97
N LYS A 7 8.37 -1.20 4.97
CA LYS A 7 8.20 0.25 5.12
C LYS A 7 6.77 0.64 4.77
N PRO A 8 6.29 1.76 5.34
CA PRO A 8 4.96 2.25 4.99
C PRO A 8 4.89 2.69 3.54
N GLY A 9 3.70 2.58 2.97
CA GLY A 9 3.42 3.07 1.62
C GLY A 9 1.94 3.39 1.52
N LYS A 10 1.64 4.40 0.72
CA LYS A 10 0.27 4.86 0.51
C LYS A 10 0.08 5.10 -0.97
N ILE A 11 -0.99 4.55 -1.53
CA ILE A 11 -1.30 4.71 -2.95
C ILE A 11 -2.77 5.07 -3.11
N ARG A 12 -3.11 5.63 -4.26
CA ARG A 12 -4.48 5.93 -4.63
C ARG A 12 -4.78 5.34 -5.99
N VAL A 13 -5.92 4.65 -6.10
CA VAL A 13 -6.41 4.12 -7.37
C VAL A 13 -6.92 5.29 -8.20
N MET A 14 -6.34 5.48 -9.40
CA MET A 14 -6.68 6.62 -10.24
C MET A 14 -7.98 6.38 -10.99
N GLU A 15 -8.83 7.41 -11.02
CA GLU A 15 -10.09 7.36 -11.77
C GLU A 15 -9.79 7.28 -13.27
N GLY A 16 -10.51 6.40 -13.97
CA GLY A 16 -10.35 6.23 -15.41
C GLY A 16 -9.21 5.30 -15.81
N TYR A 17 -8.54 4.67 -14.87
CA TYR A 17 -7.38 3.82 -15.14
C TYR A 17 -7.61 2.38 -14.66
N VAL A 18 -8.79 1.83 -14.95
CA VAL A 18 -9.07 0.42 -14.72
C VAL A 18 -8.87 -0.29 -16.05
N PHE A 19 -7.80 -1.09 -16.13
CA PHE A 19 -7.46 -1.80 -17.37
C PHE A 19 -8.07 -3.20 -17.40
N ARG A 20 -8.28 -3.80 -16.24
CA ARG A 20 -8.91 -5.10 -16.12
C ARG A 20 -9.55 -5.20 -14.73
N ARG A 21 -10.78 -5.68 -14.68
CA ARG A 21 -11.54 -5.66 -13.43
C ARG A 21 -11.21 -6.81 -12.50
N ALA A 22 -10.80 -7.95 -13.03
CA ALA A 22 -10.55 -9.15 -12.22
C ALA A 22 -9.67 -10.14 -12.95
N LYS A 23 -9.00 -11.02 -12.19
CA LYS A 23 -8.29 -12.24 -12.62
C LYS A 23 -7.16 -11.99 -13.62
N PRO A 24 -6.19 -11.14 -13.34
CA PRO A 24 -6.05 -10.25 -12.19
C PRO A 24 -6.73 -8.91 -12.44
N ALA A 25 -7.00 -8.19 -11.38
CA ALA A 25 -7.37 -6.79 -11.50
C ALA A 25 -6.13 -5.99 -11.89
N ILE A 26 -6.26 -5.08 -12.84
CA ILE A 26 -5.15 -4.22 -13.28
C ILE A 26 -5.64 -2.78 -13.23
N VAL A 27 -5.00 -1.97 -12.39
CA VAL A 27 -5.42 -0.58 -12.17
C VAL A 27 -4.21 0.33 -12.17
N GLY A 28 -4.42 1.56 -12.63
CA GLY A 28 -3.42 2.62 -12.49
C GLY A 28 -3.50 3.20 -11.08
N VAL A 29 -2.34 3.40 -10.48
CA VAL A 29 -2.25 3.96 -9.13
C VAL A 29 -1.21 5.07 -9.10
N GLU A 30 -1.42 6.02 -8.19
CA GLU A 30 -0.45 7.05 -7.88
C GLU A 30 0.16 6.74 -6.52
N ILE A 31 1.48 6.78 -6.42
CA ILE A 31 2.19 6.53 -5.16
C ILE A 31 2.23 7.85 -4.39
N LEU A 32 1.48 7.92 -3.30
CA LEU A 32 1.36 9.14 -2.49
C LEU A 32 2.43 9.25 -1.41
N ALA A 33 2.94 8.12 -0.93
CA ALA A 33 3.98 8.09 0.10
C ALA A 33 4.73 6.77 0.01
N GLY A 34 6.02 6.81 0.31
CA GLY A 34 6.86 5.62 0.39
C GLY A 34 7.02 4.93 -0.95
N ARG A 35 6.93 3.61 -0.93
CA ARG A 35 7.15 2.79 -2.13
C ARG A 35 6.35 1.51 -2.06
N ILE A 36 6.14 0.92 -3.23
CA ILE A 36 5.51 -0.40 -3.36
C ILE A 36 6.43 -1.31 -4.15
N LYS A 37 6.30 -2.61 -3.90
CA LYS A 37 7.06 -3.67 -4.59
C LYS A 37 6.12 -4.81 -4.91
N PRO A 38 6.45 -5.64 -5.91
CA PRO A 38 5.74 -6.91 -6.07
C PRO A 38 5.77 -7.70 -4.76
N LYS A 39 4.69 -8.42 -4.49
CA LYS A 39 4.44 -9.21 -3.28
C LYS A 39 4.01 -8.40 -2.07
N CYS A 40 4.02 -7.06 -2.14
CA CYS A 40 3.39 -6.26 -1.08
C CYS A 40 1.90 -6.59 -1.00
N VAL A 41 1.40 -6.73 0.21
CA VAL A 41 -0.04 -6.86 0.46
C VAL A 41 -0.58 -5.46 0.73
N LEU A 42 -1.72 -5.16 0.14
CA LEU A 42 -2.38 -3.86 0.32
C LEU A 42 -3.63 -4.02 1.17
N VAL A 43 -3.94 -2.99 1.95
CA VAL A 43 -5.17 -2.93 2.74
C VAL A 43 -5.95 -1.67 2.35
N ARG A 44 -7.29 -1.74 2.52
CA ARG A 44 -8.16 -0.60 2.24
C ARG A 44 -8.13 0.39 3.38
N ALA A 45 -8.08 1.69 3.04
CA ALA A 45 -8.18 2.74 4.05
C ALA A 45 -9.53 2.75 4.74
N GLU A 46 -10.59 2.30 4.06
CA GLU A 46 -11.94 2.33 4.59
C GLU A 46 -12.11 1.45 5.83
N ASP A 47 -11.57 0.23 5.80
CA ASP A 47 -11.81 -0.74 6.87
C ASP A 47 -10.58 -1.55 7.28
N GLY A 48 -9.42 -1.30 6.65
CA GLY A 48 -8.19 -2.02 6.98
C GLY A 48 -8.16 -3.47 6.53
N LYS A 49 -9.09 -3.89 5.69
CA LYS A 49 -9.11 -5.27 5.20
C LYS A 49 -8.10 -5.45 4.07
N ASP A 50 -7.49 -6.63 4.02
CA ASP A 50 -6.60 -6.99 2.92
C ASP A 50 -7.38 -6.99 1.62
N VAL A 51 -6.80 -6.39 0.58
CA VAL A 51 -7.39 -6.44 -0.76
C VAL A 51 -6.60 -7.34 -1.70
N GLY A 52 -5.37 -7.67 -1.37
CA GLY A 52 -4.60 -8.59 -2.17
C GLY A 52 -3.15 -8.23 -2.25
N GLU A 53 -2.40 -9.09 -2.93
CA GLU A 53 -0.96 -8.97 -3.10
C GLU A 53 -0.67 -8.43 -4.48
N ILE A 54 0.27 -7.48 -4.58
CA ILE A 54 0.72 -6.96 -5.87
C ILE A 54 1.49 -8.07 -6.58
N GLN A 55 1.06 -8.42 -7.80
CA GLN A 55 1.74 -9.41 -8.62
C GLN A 55 2.80 -8.77 -9.49
N GLN A 56 2.45 -7.67 -10.16
CA GLN A 56 3.36 -6.94 -11.04
C GLN A 56 3.13 -5.45 -10.92
N ILE A 57 4.20 -4.69 -11.16
CA ILE A 57 4.15 -3.24 -11.32
C ILE A 57 4.68 -2.97 -12.73
N GLN A 58 3.95 -2.14 -13.49
CA GLN A 58 4.35 -1.82 -14.86
C GLN A 58 4.25 -0.33 -15.09
N GLU A 59 5.20 0.17 -15.86
CA GLU A 59 5.18 1.54 -16.38
C GLU A 59 5.47 1.49 -17.85
N LYS A 60 4.54 1.99 -18.67
CA LYS A 60 4.68 2.01 -20.13
C LYS A 60 5.02 0.64 -20.71
N GLY A 61 4.38 -0.40 -20.15
CA GLY A 61 4.56 -1.78 -20.62
C GLY A 61 5.78 -2.49 -20.09
N GLU A 62 6.61 -1.84 -19.30
CA GLU A 62 7.79 -2.47 -18.72
C GLU A 62 7.58 -2.79 -17.25
N ALA A 63 8.02 -4.00 -16.82
CA ALA A 63 7.92 -4.42 -15.45
C ALA A 63 8.93 -3.67 -14.59
N LEU A 64 8.48 -3.24 -13.40
CA LEU A 64 9.34 -2.56 -12.44
C LEU A 64 9.46 -3.41 -11.19
N SER A 65 10.65 -3.36 -10.57
CA SER A 65 10.87 -4.02 -9.28
C SER A 65 10.38 -3.18 -8.10
N GLU A 66 10.07 -1.90 -8.35
CA GLU A 66 9.68 -0.97 -7.29
C GLU A 66 9.05 0.27 -7.93
N ALA A 67 8.10 0.89 -7.21
CA ALA A 67 7.61 2.21 -7.59
C ALA A 67 7.63 3.09 -6.34
N GLN A 68 8.00 4.36 -6.51
CA GLN A 68 8.22 5.30 -5.42
C GLN A 68 7.25 6.46 -5.49
N GLN A 69 7.18 7.20 -4.39
CA GLN A 69 6.36 8.41 -4.28
C GLN A 69 6.50 9.29 -5.52
N GLY A 70 5.38 9.78 -6.01
CA GLY A 70 5.31 10.64 -7.19
C GLY A 70 5.11 9.90 -8.49
N MET A 71 5.35 8.58 -8.51
CA MET A 71 5.16 7.79 -9.74
C MET A 71 3.71 7.40 -9.93
N GLN A 72 3.32 7.25 -11.18
CA GLN A 72 2.02 6.68 -11.57
C GLN A 72 2.32 5.43 -12.38
N VAL A 73 1.81 4.30 -11.90
CA VAL A 73 2.11 2.99 -12.48
C VAL A 73 0.86 2.14 -12.51
N ALA A 74 0.90 1.06 -13.31
CA ALA A 74 -0.16 0.05 -13.28
C ALA A 74 0.28 -1.08 -12.36
N ILE A 75 -0.64 -1.57 -11.54
CA ILE A 75 -0.39 -2.75 -10.71
C ILE A 75 -1.42 -3.81 -11.01
N SER A 76 -1.01 -5.07 -10.89
CA SER A 76 -1.91 -6.20 -10.99
C SER A 76 -2.06 -6.86 -9.62
N LEU A 77 -3.31 -7.22 -9.30
CA LEU A 77 -3.69 -7.83 -8.03
C LEU A 77 -4.51 -9.08 -8.34
N ASP A 78 -4.18 -10.19 -7.71
CA ASP A 78 -4.79 -11.48 -8.08
C ASP A 78 -6.20 -11.68 -7.52
N LYS A 79 -6.48 -11.17 -6.32
CA LYS A 79 -7.71 -11.49 -5.59
C LYS A 79 -8.84 -10.50 -5.73
N PRO A 80 -8.61 -9.17 -5.71
CA PRO A 80 -9.74 -8.24 -5.68
C PRO A 80 -10.41 -8.10 -7.04
N MET A 81 -11.66 -7.67 -6.98
CA MET A 81 -12.42 -7.29 -8.18
C MET A 81 -12.73 -5.81 -8.07
N VAL A 82 -12.43 -5.06 -9.13
CA VAL A 82 -12.75 -3.63 -9.19
C VAL A 82 -14.27 -3.45 -9.20
N GLY A 83 -14.76 -2.56 -8.37
CA GLY A 83 -16.18 -2.32 -8.20
C GLY A 83 -16.81 -3.19 -7.13
N ARG A 84 -16.04 -4.06 -6.48
CA ARG A 84 -16.52 -4.89 -5.39
C ARG A 84 -15.60 -4.83 -4.17
N HIS A 85 -14.29 -5.01 -4.36
CA HIS A 85 -13.31 -5.00 -3.27
C HIS A 85 -12.47 -3.75 -3.28
N ILE A 86 -12.18 -3.22 -4.47
CA ILE A 86 -11.48 -1.95 -4.64
C ILE A 86 -12.26 -1.11 -5.64
N PHE A 87 -12.11 0.21 -5.52
CA PHE A 87 -12.86 1.18 -6.33
C PHE A 87 -11.91 2.27 -6.78
N GLU A 88 -12.28 2.92 -7.89
CA GLU A 88 -11.57 4.12 -8.33
C GLU A 88 -11.58 5.15 -7.20
N LYS A 89 -10.46 5.88 -7.04
CA LYS A 89 -10.22 6.88 -6.01
C LYS A 89 -9.95 6.31 -4.62
N ASP A 90 -9.99 4.99 -4.45
CA ASP A 90 -9.67 4.37 -3.16
C ASP A 90 -8.23 4.65 -2.76
N THR A 91 -8.03 4.88 -1.46
CA THR A 91 -6.70 4.92 -0.86
C THR A 91 -6.38 3.56 -0.28
N LEU A 92 -5.19 3.06 -0.59
CA LEU A 92 -4.72 1.78 -0.10
C LEU A 92 -3.37 1.98 0.59
N TYR A 93 -3.11 1.18 1.61
CA TYR A 93 -1.84 1.21 2.33
C TYR A 93 -1.11 -0.11 2.17
N VAL A 94 0.22 -0.06 2.17
CA VAL A 94 1.04 -1.25 2.28
C VAL A 94 0.82 -1.83 3.67
N LYS A 95 0.49 -3.13 3.73
CA LYS A 95 0.31 -3.82 5.01
C LYS A 95 1.67 -3.97 5.69
N VAL A 96 1.80 -3.41 6.89
CA VAL A 96 3.00 -3.49 7.69
C VAL A 96 2.72 -4.42 8.86
N PRO A 97 3.50 -5.51 9.04
CA PRO A 97 3.30 -6.39 10.19
C PRO A 97 3.43 -5.64 11.50
N GLU A 98 2.66 -6.02 12.49
CA GLU A 98 2.66 -5.34 13.79
C GLU A 98 4.05 -5.20 14.40
N PRO A 99 4.89 -6.27 14.45
CA PRO A 99 6.24 -6.11 15.00
C PRO A 99 7.08 -5.08 14.24
N HIS A 100 6.93 -5.03 12.92
CA HIS A 100 7.66 -4.05 12.10
C HIS A 100 7.17 -2.63 12.40
N ALA A 101 5.86 -2.45 12.50
CA ALA A 101 5.28 -1.15 12.81
C ALA A 101 5.76 -0.65 14.17
N LYS A 102 5.81 -1.53 15.17
CA LYS A 102 6.27 -1.16 16.50
C LYS A 102 7.73 -0.70 16.47
N VAL A 103 8.59 -1.42 15.78
CA VAL A 103 10.02 -1.05 15.67
C VAL A 103 10.16 0.27 14.92
N LEU A 104 9.41 0.47 13.84
CA LEU A 104 9.45 1.73 13.10
C LEU A 104 9.02 2.91 13.98
N LEU A 105 7.93 2.74 14.74
CA LEU A 105 7.40 3.80 15.60
C LEU A 105 8.35 4.16 16.73
N THR A 106 9.01 3.16 17.34
CA THR A 106 9.83 3.38 18.53
C THR A 106 11.29 3.69 18.21
N THR A 107 11.80 3.23 17.08
CA THR A 107 13.24 3.29 16.80
C THR A 107 13.60 4.04 15.53
N PHE A 108 12.79 3.93 14.48
CA PHE A 108 13.19 4.39 13.15
C PHE A 108 12.31 5.47 12.53
N MET A 109 11.47 6.16 13.32
CA MET A 109 10.63 7.22 12.74
C MET A 109 11.45 8.30 12.05
N ASP A 110 12.61 8.63 12.61
CA ASP A 110 13.51 9.64 12.04
C ASP A 110 14.18 9.18 10.74
N ARG A 111 14.13 7.88 10.42
CA ARG A 111 14.64 7.34 9.16
C ARG A 111 13.62 7.41 8.03
N LEU A 112 12.37 7.75 8.34
CA LEU A 112 11.29 7.83 7.36
C LEU A 112 11.13 9.27 6.89
N THR A 113 10.69 9.44 5.63
CA THR A 113 10.30 10.77 5.16
C THR A 113 9.04 11.22 5.89
N MET A 114 8.73 12.52 5.80
CA MET A 114 7.51 13.04 6.42
C MET A 114 6.28 12.32 5.89
N GLU A 115 6.22 12.08 4.58
CA GLU A 115 5.08 11.38 3.96
C GLU A 115 4.98 9.94 4.44
N GLU A 116 6.12 9.26 4.59
CA GLU A 116 6.13 7.91 5.13
C GLU A 116 5.68 7.88 6.60
N GLN A 117 6.10 8.86 7.39
CA GLN A 117 5.67 8.97 8.78
C GLN A 117 4.17 9.16 8.87
N GLU A 118 3.62 10.05 8.05
CA GLU A 118 2.17 10.29 8.00
C GLU A 118 1.42 9.02 7.59
N ALA A 119 1.90 8.34 6.55
CA ALA A 119 1.27 7.10 6.08
C ALA A 119 1.30 6.03 7.16
N LEU A 120 2.41 5.89 7.87
CA LEU A 120 2.51 4.93 8.96
C LEU A 120 1.55 5.26 10.09
N ASN A 121 1.47 6.54 10.48
CA ASN A 121 0.55 6.97 11.53
C ASN A 121 -0.91 6.72 11.14
N GLU A 122 -1.27 7.00 9.89
CA GLU A 122 -2.61 6.72 9.38
C GLU A 122 -2.92 5.23 9.41
N TYR A 123 -1.97 4.42 8.96
CA TYR A 123 -2.13 2.96 8.97
C TYR A 123 -2.28 2.40 10.39
N VAL A 124 -1.43 2.85 11.31
CA VAL A 124 -1.50 2.43 12.71
C VAL A 124 -2.85 2.83 13.32
N GLY A 125 -3.31 4.05 13.04
CA GLY A 125 -4.62 4.50 13.49
C GLY A 125 -5.75 3.64 12.97
N LEU A 126 -5.66 3.23 11.70
CA LEU A 126 -6.63 2.34 11.08
C LEU A 126 -6.66 0.98 11.79
N MET A 127 -5.48 0.41 12.06
CA MET A 127 -5.38 -0.89 12.73
C MET A 127 -5.88 -0.81 14.19
N ARG A 128 -5.65 0.32 14.85
CA ARG A 128 -6.07 0.50 16.25
C ARG A 128 -7.57 0.70 16.40
N LYS A 129 -8.27 1.00 15.33
CA LYS A 129 -9.75 0.98 15.36
C LYS A 129 -10.27 -0.42 15.59
N LYS A 130 -9.53 -1.43 15.11
CA LYS A 130 -9.90 -2.84 15.26
C LYS A 130 -9.31 -3.44 16.52
N ALA A 131 -8.09 -3.03 16.88
CA ALA A 131 -7.34 -3.58 18.01
C ALA A 131 -6.63 -2.42 18.71
N PRO A 132 -7.22 -1.84 19.78
CA PRO A 132 -6.71 -0.58 20.35
C PRO A 132 -5.26 -0.59 20.78
N PHE A 133 -4.70 -1.76 21.09
CA PHE A 133 -3.31 -1.86 21.53
C PHE A 133 -2.37 -2.35 20.44
N TRP A 134 -2.81 -2.29 19.18
CA TRP A 134 -2.01 -2.73 18.06
C TRP A 134 -0.71 -1.91 17.98
N ALA A 135 0.42 -2.59 17.93
CA ALA A 135 1.76 -2.00 17.89
C ALA A 135 2.07 -1.08 19.09
N ALA A 136 1.38 -1.29 20.19
CA ALA A 136 1.62 -0.52 21.41
C ALA A 136 2.84 -1.04 22.17
#